data_3e63d4cf59e91f944d33148efea49663
#
_entry.id   3e63d4cf59e91f944d33148efea49663
#
_cell.length_a   1.000
_cell.length_b   1.000
_cell.length_c   1.000
_cell.angle_alpha   90.00
_cell.angle_beta   90.00
_cell.angle_gamma   90.00
#
_symmetry.space_group_name_H-M   'P 1'
#
loop_
_entity.id
_entity.type
_entity.pdbx_description
1 polymer ?
#
loop_
_entity_poly.entity_id
_entity_poly.type
_entity_poly.pdbx_seq_one_letter_code
_entity_poly.pdbx_strand_id
1 'polypeptide(L)'
;MLLTDSFLSQYPDMPEHMNELATFVFYRTYSRWLPLHNRRETWREAVARAVEYNVGISKKVLYKNDFDVPYDKLQTEAETLFDNVFNLRQFLSGRTHWIGGAETRVAEKFPLANFNCAYVDITSWNDLCDLFYLLLVGTGVGFSCSKENAAKIDVVRLNYELTHSEYKPVSKEERLEKTKLVIMENGYAKIYVGDSKEGQMTRPSINLVNL
;
A
#
# COMPACT_ATOMS: atom_id res chain seq x y z
N MET A 1 -1.16 16.72 -16.47
CA MET A 1 -1.37 15.39 -17.05
C MET A 1 -0.44 15.26 -18.23
N LEU A 2 0.08 14.07 -18.51
CA LEU A 2 0.92 13.76 -19.67
C LEU A 2 0.07 13.25 -20.85
N LEU A 3 -1.02 12.53 -20.54
CA LEU A 3 -1.98 12.09 -21.54
C LEU A 3 -3.06 13.16 -21.73
N THR A 4 -3.20 13.64 -22.98
CA THR A 4 -4.20 14.66 -23.32
C THR A 4 -5.57 14.04 -23.63
N ASP A 5 -6.64 14.82 -23.45
CA ASP A 5 -7.99 14.36 -23.80
C ASP A 5 -8.10 14.04 -25.31
N SER A 6 -7.40 14.80 -26.15
CA SER A 6 -7.33 14.55 -27.60
C SER A 6 -6.67 13.21 -27.93
N PHE A 7 -5.64 12.82 -27.19
CA PHE A 7 -5.01 11.49 -27.34
C PHE A 7 -5.95 10.39 -26.87
N LEU A 8 -6.50 10.52 -25.67
CA LEU A 8 -7.37 9.50 -25.06
C LEU A 8 -8.66 9.27 -25.85
N SER A 9 -9.21 10.33 -26.49
CA SER A 9 -10.44 10.21 -27.30
C SER A 9 -10.31 9.32 -28.54
N GLN A 10 -9.09 8.98 -28.94
CA GLN A 10 -8.83 8.04 -30.06
C GLN A 10 -9.10 6.58 -29.68
N TYR A 11 -9.26 6.29 -28.39
CA TYR A 11 -9.45 4.94 -27.87
C TYR A 11 -10.87 4.74 -27.35
N PRO A 12 -11.50 3.58 -27.61
CA PRO A 12 -12.81 3.26 -27.03
C PRO A 12 -12.70 3.05 -25.51
N ASP A 13 -13.84 3.03 -24.83
CA ASP A 13 -13.89 2.77 -23.39
C ASP A 13 -13.36 1.39 -22.99
N MET A 14 -13.65 0.38 -23.83
CA MET A 14 -13.18 -1.00 -23.70
C MET A 14 -12.63 -1.46 -25.04
N PRO A 15 -11.48 -2.17 -25.08
CA PRO A 15 -10.96 -2.70 -26.32
C PRO A 15 -11.80 -3.91 -26.79
N GLU A 16 -11.99 -4.03 -28.10
CA GLU A 16 -12.82 -5.10 -28.72
C GLU A 16 -12.34 -6.51 -28.41
N HIS A 17 -11.05 -6.69 -28.16
CA HIS A 17 -10.46 -8.01 -27.84
C HIS A 17 -10.68 -8.46 -26.38
N MET A 18 -11.23 -7.64 -25.51
CA MET A 18 -11.60 -8.05 -24.16
C MET A 18 -12.93 -8.82 -24.18
N ASN A 19 -12.83 -10.13 -23.93
CA ASN A 19 -14.00 -10.99 -23.77
C ASN A 19 -14.75 -10.70 -22.44
N GLU A 20 -15.92 -11.32 -22.27
CA GLU A 20 -16.77 -11.12 -21.09
C GLU A 20 -16.07 -11.46 -19.77
N LEU A 21 -15.25 -12.54 -19.75
CA LEU A 21 -14.50 -12.94 -18.56
C LEU A 21 -13.43 -11.90 -18.19
N ALA A 22 -12.68 -11.40 -19.17
CA ALA A 22 -11.68 -10.37 -18.96
C ALA A 22 -12.33 -9.07 -18.45
N THR A 23 -13.45 -8.68 -19.05
CA THR A 23 -14.27 -7.53 -18.63
C THR A 23 -14.76 -7.69 -17.19
N PHE A 24 -15.28 -8.86 -16.82
CA PHE A 24 -15.71 -9.15 -15.45
C PHE A 24 -14.55 -9.04 -14.46
N VAL A 25 -13.39 -9.65 -14.76
CA VAL A 25 -12.19 -9.58 -13.89
C VAL A 25 -11.72 -8.15 -13.73
N PHE A 26 -11.71 -7.38 -14.83
CA PHE A 26 -11.36 -5.95 -14.78
C PHE A 26 -12.26 -5.18 -13.82
N TYR A 27 -13.57 -5.24 -14.01
CA TYR A 27 -14.51 -4.49 -13.16
C TYR A 27 -14.48 -4.93 -11.71
N ARG A 28 -14.30 -6.21 -11.44
CA ARG A 28 -14.20 -6.75 -10.08
C ARG A 28 -12.94 -6.28 -9.34
N THR A 29 -11.79 -6.22 -10.03
CA THR A 29 -10.48 -6.09 -9.38
C THR A 29 -9.82 -4.74 -9.61
N TYR A 30 -9.78 -4.26 -10.84
CA TYR A 30 -8.92 -3.13 -11.24
C TYR A 30 -9.66 -1.81 -11.40
N SER A 31 -10.92 -1.84 -11.81
CA SER A 31 -11.73 -0.65 -12.00
C SER A 31 -12.04 0.03 -10.66
N ARG A 32 -11.74 1.32 -10.55
CA ARG A 32 -12.04 2.13 -9.37
C ARG A 32 -13.41 2.78 -9.49
N TRP A 33 -14.02 3.03 -8.35
CA TRP A 33 -15.25 3.80 -8.28
C TRP A 33 -14.95 5.27 -8.46
N LEU A 34 -15.71 5.95 -9.31
CA LEU A 34 -15.65 7.39 -9.58
C LEU A 34 -16.87 8.06 -8.92
N PRO A 35 -16.72 8.66 -7.72
CA PRO A 35 -17.86 9.21 -6.98
C PRO A 35 -18.60 10.31 -7.73
N LEU A 36 -17.87 11.19 -8.43
CA LEU A 36 -18.44 12.29 -9.19
C LEU A 36 -19.31 11.82 -10.38
N HIS A 37 -19.01 10.65 -10.93
CA HIS A 37 -19.73 10.08 -12.08
C HIS A 37 -20.70 8.96 -11.68
N ASN A 38 -20.73 8.58 -10.39
CA ASN A 38 -21.54 7.49 -9.85
C ASN A 38 -21.41 6.18 -10.65
N ARG A 39 -20.18 5.85 -11.09
CA ARG A 39 -19.85 4.64 -11.85
C ARG A 39 -18.41 4.19 -11.59
N ARG A 40 -18.09 3.02 -12.09
CA ARG A 40 -16.70 2.54 -12.13
C ARG A 40 -15.96 3.09 -13.36
N GLU A 41 -14.62 3.10 -13.27
CA GLU A 41 -13.74 3.40 -14.40
C GLU A 41 -13.95 2.43 -15.55
N THR A 42 -13.84 2.96 -16.77
CA THR A 42 -13.65 2.17 -17.99
C THR A 42 -12.20 1.66 -18.06
N TRP A 43 -11.90 0.73 -18.97
CA TRP A 43 -10.53 0.26 -19.18
C TRP A 43 -9.61 1.41 -19.59
N ARG A 44 -10.06 2.25 -20.52
CA ARG A 44 -9.33 3.46 -20.94
C ARG A 44 -8.96 4.36 -19.76
N GLU A 45 -9.88 4.64 -18.88
CA GLU A 45 -9.66 5.48 -17.70
C GLU A 45 -8.69 4.83 -16.70
N ALA A 46 -8.85 3.54 -16.46
CA ALA A 46 -7.98 2.81 -15.54
C ALA A 46 -6.53 2.72 -16.05
N VAL A 47 -6.36 2.50 -17.36
CA VAL A 47 -5.03 2.50 -18.00
C VAL A 47 -4.43 3.90 -17.95
N ALA A 48 -5.19 4.93 -18.29
CA ALA A 48 -4.71 6.32 -18.25
C ALA A 48 -4.23 6.69 -16.84
N ARG A 49 -5.02 6.40 -15.82
CA ARG A 49 -4.65 6.63 -14.41
C ARG A 49 -3.36 5.90 -14.02
N ALA A 50 -3.26 4.63 -14.37
CA ALA A 50 -2.11 3.80 -14.00
C ALA A 50 -0.82 4.25 -14.72
N VAL A 51 -0.91 4.65 -15.98
CA VAL A 51 0.21 5.18 -16.77
C VAL A 51 0.65 6.55 -16.26
N GLU A 52 -0.29 7.48 -16.05
CA GLU A 52 -0.01 8.79 -15.45
C GLU A 52 0.69 8.67 -14.08
N TYR A 53 0.25 7.72 -13.26
CA TYR A 53 0.90 7.45 -11.98
C TYR A 53 2.33 6.95 -12.17
N ASN A 54 2.55 5.98 -13.06
CA ASN A 54 3.84 5.33 -13.25
C ASN A 54 4.88 6.32 -13.83
N VAL A 55 4.57 6.97 -14.94
CA VAL A 55 5.46 7.95 -15.56
C VAL A 55 5.61 9.19 -14.67
N GLY A 56 4.55 9.55 -13.95
CA GLY A 56 4.56 10.63 -12.96
C GLY A 56 5.54 10.45 -11.80
N ILE A 57 5.96 9.21 -11.49
CA ILE A 57 7.01 8.95 -10.49
C ILE A 57 8.35 9.52 -10.97
N SER A 58 8.73 9.27 -12.24
CA SER A 58 9.94 9.81 -12.82
C SER A 58 9.95 11.34 -12.79
N LYS A 59 8.82 11.97 -13.17
CA LYS A 59 8.65 13.42 -13.08
C LYS A 59 8.87 13.96 -11.66
N LYS A 60 8.29 13.30 -10.65
CA LYS A 60 8.44 13.69 -9.23
C LYS A 60 9.88 13.57 -8.76
N VAL A 61 10.58 12.51 -9.18
CA VAL A 61 12.00 12.27 -8.81
C VAL A 61 12.89 13.33 -9.45
N LEU A 62 12.71 13.64 -10.73
CA LEU A 62 13.47 14.68 -11.41
C LEU A 62 13.27 16.04 -10.74
N TYR A 63 12.03 16.44 -10.52
CA TYR A 63 11.70 17.70 -9.87
C TYR A 63 12.29 17.81 -8.45
N LYS A 64 12.20 16.73 -7.65
CA LYS A 64 12.73 16.70 -6.27
C LYS A 64 14.25 16.88 -6.20
N ASN A 65 14.98 16.50 -7.25
CA ASN A 65 16.43 16.56 -7.32
C ASN A 65 16.93 17.73 -8.20
N ASP A 66 16.07 18.72 -8.45
CA ASP A 66 16.38 19.92 -9.24
C ASP A 66 16.89 19.63 -10.66
N PHE A 67 16.47 18.52 -11.25
CA PHE A 67 16.73 18.21 -12.66
C PHE A 67 15.62 18.79 -13.55
N ASP A 68 16.00 19.17 -14.76
CA ASP A 68 15.05 19.56 -15.79
C ASP A 68 14.11 18.40 -16.10
N VAL A 69 12.82 18.70 -16.17
CA VAL A 69 11.78 17.72 -16.51
C VAL A 69 11.53 17.73 -18.02
N PRO A 70 11.98 16.71 -18.76
CA PRO A 70 11.78 16.65 -20.20
C PRO A 70 10.34 16.25 -20.54
N TYR A 71 9.40 17.19 -20.46
CA TYR A 71 7.97 16.95 -20.62
C TYR A 71 7.61 16.23 -21.91
N ASP A 72 8.20 16.64 -23.06
CA ASP A 72 7.91 16.01 -24.35
C ASP A 72 8.30 14.53 -24.39
N LYS A 73 9.44 14.18 -23.76
CA LYS A 73 9.87 12.79 -23.65
C LYS A 73 8.96 11.99 -22.74
N LEU A 74 8.59 12.55 -21.59
CA LEU A 74 7.68 11.90 -20.65
C LEU A 74 6.26 11.73 -21.24
N GLN A 75 5.81 12.69 -22.04
CA GLN A 75 4.54 12.57 -22.76
C GLN A 75 4.60 11.45 -23.80
N THR A 76 5.64 11.41 -24.64
CA THR A 76 5.84 10.35 -25.63
C THR A 76 5.93 8.97 -24.96
N GLU A 77 6.62 8.86 -23.82
CA GLU A 77 6.70 7.64 -23.03
C GLU A 77 5.31 7.24 -22.51
N ALA A 78 4.56 8.18 -21.97
CA ALA A 78 3.21 7.93 -21.43
C ALA A 78 2.24 7.48 -22.54
N GLU A 79 2.25 8.14 -23.69
CA GLU A 79 1.41 7.78 -24.85
C GLU A 79 1.76 6.39 -25.40
N THR A 80 3.05 6.08 -25.52
CA THR A 80 3.55 4.76 -25.97
C THR A 80 3.16 3.67 -24.97
N LEU A 81 3.36 3.93 -23.68
CA LEU A 81 3.01 2.99 -22.62
C LEU A 81 1.50 2.78 -22.56
N PHE A 82 0.70 3.84 -22.71
CA PHE A 82 -0.74 3.75 -22.75
C PHE A 82 -1.21 2.85 -23.90
N ASP A 83 -0.74 3.07 -25.14
CA ASP A 83 -1.11 2.27 -26.30
C ASP A 83 -0.79 0.78 -26.10
N ASN A 84 0.40 0.51 -25.56
CA ASN A 84 0.84 -0.87 -25.31
C ASN A 84 -0.01 -1.55 -24.23
N VAL A 85 -0.31 -0.87 -23.14
CA VAL A 85 -1.12 -1.42 -22.04
C VAL A 85 -2.58 -1.54 -22.43
N PHE A 86 -3.13 -0.54 -23.12
CA PHE A 86 -4.51 -0.57 -23.59
C PHE A 86 -4.78 -1.77 -24.51
N ASN A 87 -3.84 -2.05 -25.41
CA ASN A 87 -3.91 -3.16 -26.35
C ASN A 87 -3.34 -4.49 -25.81
N LEU A 88 -3.04 -4.58 -24.51
CA LEU A 88 -2.54 -5.79 -23.86
C LEU A 88 -1.20 -6.32 -24.43
N ARG A 89 -0.40 -5.46 -25.06
CA ARG A 89 0.96 -5.79 -25.55
C ARG A 89 1.99 -5.73 -24.42
N GLN A 90 1.70 -4.95 -23.38
CA GLN A 90 2.52 -4.77 -22.20
C GLN A 90 1.62 -4.62 -20.97
N PHE A 91 2.13 -5.00 -19.79
CA PHE A 91 1.43 -4.81 -18.54
C PHE A 91 2.26 -4.01 -17.55
N LEU A 92 1.61 -3.13 -16.82
CA LEU A 92 2.12 -2.61 -15.56
C LEU A 92 1.91 -3.66 -14.45
N SER A 93 2.58 -3.48 -13.33
CA SER A 93 2.29 -4.28 -12.13
C SER A 93 0.79 -4.27 -11.81
N GLY A 94 0.22 -5.41 -11.46
CA GLY A 94 -1.18 -5.51 -11.03
C GLY A 94 -1.51 -4.55 -9.89
N ARG A 95 -0.55 -4.29 -8.99
CA ARG A 95 -0.70 -3.29 -7.91
C ARG A 95 -0.77 -1.87 -8.46
N THR A 96 0.01 -1.52 -9.47
CA THR A 96 -0.06 -0.22 -10.13
C THR A 96 -1.44 0.00 -10.75
N HIS A 97 -1.97 -1.00 -11.46
CA HIS A 97 -3.34 -0.93 -11.98
C HIS A 97 -4.39 -0.81 -10.88
N TRP A 98 -4.18 -1.48 -9.76
CA TRP A 98 -5.16 -1.51 -8.68
C TRP A 98 -5.18 -0.22 -7.85
N ILE A 99 -4.03 0.27 -7.40
CA ILE A 99 -3.94 1.38 -6.42
C ILE A 99 -3.20 2.62 -6.92
N GLY A 100 -2.41 2.51 -8.00
CA GLY A 100 -1.64 3.63 -8.53
C GLY A 100 -2.54 4.75 -9.04
N GLY A 101 -2.32 5.98 -8.56
CA GLY A 101 -3.08 7.17 -8.98
C GLY A 101 -4.56 7.18 -8.59
N ALA A 102 -5.04 6.22 -7.79
CA ALA A 102 -6.43 6.20 -7.33
C ALA A 102 -6.73 7.39 -6.39
N GLU A 103 -7.96 7.89 -6.40
CA GLU A 103 -8.41 9.02 -5.53
C GLU A 103 -8.17 8.74 -4.03
N THR A 104 -8.22 7.49 -3.62
CA THR A 104 -7.94 7.07 -2.23
C THR A 104 -6.49 7.31 -1.81
N ARG A 105 -5.59 7.56 -2.78
CA ARG A 105 -4.16 7.79 -2.58
C ARG A 105 -3.45 6.71 -1.75
N VAL A 106 -3.90 5.46 -1.89
CA VAL A 106 -3.34 4.33 -1.13
C VAL A 106 -1.87 4.11 -1.48
N ALA A 107 -1.52 4.20 -2.77
CA ALA A 107 -0.15 4.01 -3.23
C ALA A 107 0.84 5.04 -2.67
N GLU A 108 0.38 6.27 -2.43
CA GLU A 108 1.18 7.35 -1.85
C GLU A 108 1.21 7.29 -0.33
N LYS A 109 0.09 6.96 0.31
CA LYS A 109 -0.01 6.83 1.77
C LYS A 109 0.73 5.62 2.30
N PHE A 110 0.70 4.53 1.56
CA PHE A 110 1.32 3.25 1.92
C PHE A 110 2.19 2.74 0.77
N PRO A 111 3.38 3.34 0.53
CA PRO A 111 4.23 3.00 -0.63
C PRO A 111 4.56 1.52 -0.74
N LEU A 112 4.71 0.82 0.40
CA LEU A 112 4.99 -0.61 0.43
C LEU A 112 3.82 -1.47 -0.08
N ALA A 113 2.59 -0.95 -0.12
CA ALA A 113 1.44 -1.62 -0.73
C ALA A 113 1.58 -1.81 -2.26
N ASN A 114 2.53 -1.13 -2.91
CA ASN A 114 2.84 -1.33 -4.33
C ASN A 114 3.61 -2.64 -4.59
N PHE A 115 4.19 -3.27 -3.57
CA PHE A 115 4.94 -4.52 -3.71
C PHE A 115 4.04 -5.72 -3.43
N ASN A 116 4.08 -6.72 -4.33
CA ASN A 116 3.30 -7.95 -4.19
C ASN A 116 3.95 -8.92 -3.20
N CYS A 117 5.28 -8.97 -3.16
CA CYS A 117 6.06 -9.94 -2.39
C CYS A 117 7.20 -9.24 -1.66
N ALA A 118 7.48 -9.72 -0.47
CA ALA A 118 8.63 -9.34 0.35
C ALA A 118 9.17 -10.55 1.09
N TYR A 119 10.34 -10.41 1.69
CA TYR A 119 10.95 -11.42 2.54
C TYR A 119 11.59 -10.74 3.75
N VAL A 120 11.47 -11.35 4.92
CA VAL A 120 12.01 -10.84 6.18
C VAL A 120 12.73 -11.97 6.91
N ASP A 121 13.99 -11.74 7.29
CA ASP A 121 14.69 -12.58 8.26
C ASP A 121 14.34 -12.12 9.68
N ILE A 122 13.76 -13.02 10.49
CA ILE A 122 13.37 -12.70 11.86
C ILE A 122 14.57 -12.84 12.78
N THR A 123 15.20 -11.73 13.12
CA THR A 123 16.38 -11.62 13.99
C THR A 123 16.15 -10.72 15.20
N SER A 124 15.02 -10.00 15.20
CA SER A 124 14.60 -9.11 16.29
C SER A 124 13.08 -9.04 16.38
N TRP A 125 12.57 -8.52 17.49
CA TRP A 125 11.14 -8.23 17.64
C TRP A 125 10.64 -7.19 16.62
N ASN A 126 11.51 -6.33 16.15
CA ASN A 126 11.20 -5.34 15.12
C ASN A 126 10.87 -5.97 13.78
N ASP A 127 11.58 -7.03 13.41
CA ASP A 127 11.35 -7.74 12.15
C ASP A 127 9.98 -8.39 12.12
N LEU A 128 9.45 -8.83 13.29
CA LEU A 128 8.06 -9.28 13.40
C LEU A 128 7.06 -8.15 13.16
N CYS A 129 7.34 -6.94 13.68
CA CYS A 129 6.49 -5.79 13.41
C CYS A 129 6.49 -5.43 11.92
N ASP A 130 7.64 -5.46 11.28
CA ASP A 130 7.79 -5.19 9.85
C ASP A 130 7.07 -6.26 9.00
N LEU A 131 7.19 -7.54 9.38
CA LEU A 131 6.44 -8.65 8.78
C LEU A 131 4.92 -8.40 8.82
N PHE A 132 4.39 -8.09 10.01
CA PHE A 132 2.96 -7.85 10.17
C PHE A 132 2.50 -6.58 9.45
N TYR A 133 3.31 -5.51 9.44
CA TYR A 133 2.99 -4.30 8.69
C TYR A 133 2.88 -4.57 7.20
N LEU A 134 3.82 -5.31 6.62
CA LEU A 134 3.80 -5.71 5.22
C LEU A 134 2.54 -6.54 4.89
N LEU A 135 2.17 -7.49 5.76
CA LEU A 135 0.93 -8.25 5.61
C LEU A 135 -0.32 -7.36 5.67
N LEU A 136 -0.37 -6.38 6.57
CA LEU A 136 -1.49 -5.44 6.70
C LEU A 136 -1.65 -4.51 5.50
N VAL A 137 -0.57 -4.16 4.81
CA VAL A 137 -0.64 -3.40 3.55
C VAL A 137 -0.89 -4.30 2.33
N GLY A 138 -1.05 -5.61 2.55
CA GLY A 138 -1.46 -6.58 1.53
C GLY A 138 -0.30 -7.21 0.74
N THR A 139 0.94 -7.08 1.20
CA THR A 139 2.11 -7.76 0.63
C THR A 139 2.14 -9.22 1.08
N GLY A 140 2.41 -10.16 0.19
CA GLY A 140 2.72 -11.55 0.53
C GLY A 140 4.15 -11.62 1.05
N VAL A 141 4.33 -12.07 2.31
CA VAL A 141 5.64 -12.04 2.96
C VAL A 141 6.11 -13.44 3.29
N GLY A 142 7.26 -13.83 2.70
CA GLY A 142 8.04 -14.98 3.16
C GLY A 142 8.89 -14.56 4.35
N PHE A 143 9.15 -15.47 5.27
CA PHE A 143 10.05 -15.20 6.38
C PHE A 143 10.88 -16.42 6.76
N SER A 144 12.05 -16.21 7.35
CA SER A 144 12.81 -17.28 8.00
C SER A 144 12.87 -17.08 9.52
N CYS A 145 12.80 -18.21 10.23
CA CYS A 145 12.96 -18.26 11.68
C CYS A 145 13.87 -19.46 12.01
N SER A 146 15.15 -19.35 11.61
CA SER A 146 16.14 -20.38 11.91
C SER A 146 16.55 -20.33 13.40
N LYS A 147 17.18 -21.39 13.91
CA LYS A 147 17.72 -21.40 15.28
C LYS A 147 18.76 -20.30 15.48
N GLU A 148 19.57 -20.02 14.46
CA GLU A 148 20.57 -18.97 14.44
C GLU A 148 19.95 -17.58 14.51
N ASN A 149 18.84 -17.38 13.81
CA ASN A 149 18.09 -16.12 13.84
C ASN A 149 17.35 -15.95 15.17
N ALA A 150 16.69 -17.00 15.66
CA ALA A 150 16.01 -16.98 16.95
C ALA A 150 16.94 -16.66 18.12
N ALA A 151 18.20 -17.12 18.05
CA ALA A 151 19.21 -16.84 19.07
C ALA A 151 19.65 -15.36 19.13
N LYS A 152 19.33 -14.56 18.13
CA LYS A 152 19.61 -13.10 18.07
C LYS A 152 18.49 -12.26 18.69
N ILE A 153 17.31 -12.85 18.86
CA ILE A 153 16.14 -12.15 19.40
C ILE A 153 16.32 -11.94 20.90
N ASP A 154 16.08 -10.72 21.36
CA ASP A 154 16.14 -10.38 22.78
C ASP A 154 15.17 -11.24 23.61
N VAL A 155 15.64 -11.71 24.76
CA VAL A 155 14.85 -12.56 25.65
C VAL A 155 13.70 -11.77 26.26
N VAL A 156 12.50 -12.33 26.20
CA VAL A 156 11.32 -11.77 26.88
C VAL A 156 11.37 -12.15 28.36
N ARG A 157 11.11 -11.20 29.25
CA ARG A 157 10.91 -11.47 30.67
C ARG A 157 9.70 -12.36 30.87
N LEU A 158 9.81 -13.39 31.69
CA LEU A 158 8.73 -14.33 31.99
C LEU A 158 7.98 -14.02 33.30
N ASN A 159 8.44 -13.00 34.04
CA ASN A 159 7.90 -12.63 35.35
C ASN A 159 6.84 -11.50 35.29
N TYR A 160 6.05 -11.46 34.23
CA TYR A 160 4.92 -10.54 34.12
C TYR A 160 3.62 -11.30 33.90
N GLU A 161 2.54 -10.72 34.37
CA GLU A 161 1.19 -11.20 34.11
C GLU A 161 0.55 -10.33 33.04
N LEU A 162 0.07 -10.96 31.97
CA LEU A 162 -0.65 -10.27 30.88
C LEU A 162 -2.14 -10.47 31.07
N THR A 163 -2.88 -9.37 31.32
CA THR A 163 -4.33 -9.37 31.33
C THR A 163 -4.86 -8.68 30.07
N HIS A 164 -5.78 -9.35 29.40
CA HIS A 164 -6.46 -8.79 28.21
C HIS A 164 -7.82 -8.23 28.63
N SER A 165 -8.07 -6.97 28.26
CA SER A 165 -9.39 -6.35 28.42
C SER A 165 -10.18 -6.49 27.12
N GLU A 166 -11.43 -6.89 27.22
CA GLU A 166 -12.32 -7.02 26.07
C GLU A 166 -12.44 -5.67 25.32
N TYR A 167 -12.37 -5.73 23.99
CA TYR A 167 -12.57 -4.56 23.14
C TYR A 167 -14.04 -4.10 23.24
N LYS A 168 -14.23 -2.85 23.62
CA LYS A 168 -15.54 -2.19 23.58
C LYS A 168 -15.62 -1.31 22.34
N PRO A 169 -16.58 -1.55 21.43
CA PRO A 169 -16.78 -0.69 20.29
C PRO A 169 -17.00 0.78 20.72
N VAL A 170 -16.23 1.68 20.16
CA VAL A 170 -16.37 3.13 20.36
C VAL A 170 -16.67 3.81 19.04
N SER A 171 -17.20 5.02 19.07
CA SER A 171 -17.45 5.81 17.87
C SER A 171 -16.15 6.07 17.11
N LYS A 172 -16.24 6.36 15.82
CA LYS A 172 -15.06 6.59 14.98
C LYS A 172 -14.21 7.75 15.49
N GLU A 173 -14.85 8.75 16.07
CA GLU A 173 -14.24 9.96 16.61
C GLU A 173 -13.47 9.71 17.90
N GLU A 174 -13.83 8.69 18.65
CA GLU A 174 -13.23 8.29 19.93
C GLU A 174 -12.11 7.27 19.79
N ARG A 175 -11.91 6.73 18.57
CA ARG A 175 -10.88 5.73 18.31
C ARG A 175 -9.49 6.34 18.37
N LEU A 176 -8.59 5.67 19.06
CA LEU A 176 -7.18 6.01 19.04
C LEU A 176 -6.56 5.57 17.71
N GLU A 177 -5.95 6.48 16.97
CA GLU A 177 -5.17 6.13 15.79
C GLU A 177 -3.84 5.49 16.17
N LYS A 178 -3.17 6.02 17.21
CA LYS A 178 -1.85 5.55 17.66
C LYS A 178 -1.96 4.79 18.97
N THR A 179 -1.19 3.72 19.09
CA THR A 179 -1.04 2.98 20.33
C THR A 179 -0.41 3.84 21.41
N LYS A 180 -0.96 3.81 22.61
CA LYS A 180 -0.48 4.54 23.78
C LYS A 180 -0.08 3.57 24.87
N LEU A 181 1.14 3.72 25.40
CA LEU A 181 1.63 3.04 26.59
C LEU A 181 1.52 3.98 27.79
N VAL A 182 0.91 3.53 28.87
CA VAL A 182 0.84 4.24 30.14
C VAL A 182 1.48 3.37 31.21
N ILE A 183 2.55 3.85 31.80
CA ILE A 183 3.22 3.20 32.94
C ILE A 183 2.62 3.82 34.21
N MET A 184 2.16 2.97 35.11
CA MET A 184 1.56 3.37 36.37
C MET A 184 2.58 3.28 37.51
N GLU A 185 2.36 4.09 38.56
CA GLU A 185 3.27 4.16 39.74
C GLU A 185 3.41 2.80 40.48
N ASN A 186 2.41 1.92 40.35
CA ASN A 186 2.42 0.57 40.93
C ASN A 186 3.19 -0.47 40.12
N GLY A 187 3.93 -0.06 39.07
CA GLY A 187 4.71 -0.94 38.20
C GLY A 187 3.90 -1.66 37.11
N TYR A 188 2.61 -1.37 37.00
CA TYR A 188 1.79 -1.88 35.89
C TYR A 188 1.95 -0.99 34.65
N ALA A 189 1.93 -1.63 33.49
CA ALA A 189 1.87 -0.95 32.20
C ALA A 189 0.54 -1.24 31.51
N LYS A 190 -0.13 -0.23 31.00
CA LYS A 190 -1.38 -0.34 30.27
C LYS A 190 -1.19 0.09 28.83
N ILE A 191 -1.49 -0.82 27.90
CA ILE A 191 -1.36 -0.60 26.47
C ILE A 191 -2.74 -0.40 25.87
N TYR A 192 -2.96 0.77 25.27
CA TYR A 192 -4.14 1.08 24.49
C TYR A 192 -3.79 0.95 23.01
N VAL A 193 -4.26 -0.10 22.36
CA VAL A 193 -3.94 -0.38 20.95
C VAL A 193 -4.69 0.59 20.04
N GLY A 194 -3.96 1.25 19.14
CA GLY A 194 -4.55 2.16 18.14
C GLY A 194 -5.22 1.40 16.99
N ASP A 195 -6.24 2.01 16.39
CA ASP A 195 -7.05 1.42 15.30
C ASP A 195 -6.50 1.72 13.89
N SER A 196 -5.28 2.23 13.77
CA SER A 196 -4.57 2.34 12.50
C SER A 196 -3.62 1.17 12.28
N LYS A 197 -3.18 0.96 11.04
CA LYS A 197 -2.15 -0.04 10.71
C LYS A 197 -0.87 0.24 11.50
N GLU A 198 -0.45 1.50 11.54
CA GLU A 198 0.70 1.96 12.29
C GLU A 198 0.48 1.80 13.81
N GLY A 199 -0.73 2.10 14.29
CA GLY A 199 -1.09 1.93 15.70
C GLY A 199 -1.02 0.47 16.14
N GLN A 200 -1.52 -0.45 15.33
CA GLN A 200 -1.46 -1.88 15.60
C GLN A 200 -0.02 -2.41 15.59
N MET A 201 0.87 -1.79 14.81
CA MET A 201 2.28 -2.17 14.69
C MET A 201 3.20 -1.37 15.59
N THR A 202 2.71 -0.32 16.27
CA THR A 202 3.53 0.46 17.18
C THR A 202 4.00 -0.43 18.34
N ARG A 203 5.28 -0.39 18.62
CA ARG A 203 6.06 -1.25 19.50
C ARG A 203 5.88 -0.97 21.00
N PRO A 204 4.79 -1.35 21.64
CA PRO A 204 4.80 -1.35 23.10
C PRO A 204 5.75 -2.41 23.65
N SER A 205 6.02 -3.45 22.86
CA SER A 205 6.85 -4.59 23.24
C SER A 205 8.32 -4.24 23.55
N ILE A 206 8.89 -3.23 22.90
CA ILE A 206 10.30 -2.87 23.10
C ILE A 206 10.52 -2.21 24.46
N ASN A 207 9.58 -1.39 24.91
CA ASN A 207 9.68 -0.76 26.23
C ASN A 207 9.41 -1.75 27.38
N LEU A 208 8.66 -2.85 27.13
CA LEU A 208 8.43 -3.91 28.14
C LEU A 208 9.64 -4.81 28.35
N VAL A 209 10.56 -4.86 27.39
CA VAL A 209 11.83 -5.60 27.53
C VAL A 209 12.83 -4.83 28.40
N ASN A 210 12.69 -3.49 28.48
CA ASN A 210 13.60 -2.60 29.20
C ASN A 210 13.03 -2.07 30.55
N LEU A 211 11.83 -2.53 30.93
CA LEU A 211 11.25 -2.30 32.26
C LEU A 211 11.51 -3.51 33.16
#